data_3b0229f78384ac6fc2da00f9f66dff00
#
_entry.id   3b0229f78384ac6fc2da00f9f66dff00
#
_cell.length_a   1.000
_cell.length_b   1.000
_cell.length_c   1.000
_cell.angle_alpha   90.00
_cell.angle_beta   90.00
_cell.angle_gamma   90.00
#
_symmetry.space_group_name_H-M   'P 1'
#
loop_
_entity.id
_entity.type
_entity.pdbx_description
1 polymer ?
#
loop_
_entity_poly.entity_id
_entity_poly.type
_entity_poly.pdbx_seq_one_letter_code
_entity_poly.pdbx_strand_id
1 'polypeptide(L)'
;MEIKLLTTEQLPEAAGLARGVFDYCLRNSINNPKMVQAFEQYSHQDYLKHMMEENYLVMWGAYEQGTIVGMSAMQTEGHITMLYVHPMYQRRGIGKKLLEEMRKYAKSVYNLSIVTVNAMPVWTENYFARRKFSRMNVMPNNDFVSMQAVAIDEVTYEKKPLSTGAVLSVVFGSLFFCILAVVIGLVQLIG
;
A
#
# COMPACT_ATOMS: atom_id res chain seq x y z
N MET A 1 11.95 -14.34 -11.65
CA MET A 1 11.15 -13.28 -11.01
C MET A 1 12.07 -12.38 -10.19
N GLU A 2 12.10 -11.11 -10.48
CA GLU A 2 12.86 -10.05 -9.82
C GLU A 2 11.90 -9.11 -9.12
N ILE A 3 12.25 -8.60 -7.92
CA ILE A 3 11.52 -7.53 -7.26
C ILE A 3 12.48 -6.35 -7.09
N LYS A 4 12.05 -5.16 -7.49
CA LYS A 4 12.86 -3.94 -7.38
C LYS A 4 11.99 -2.72 -7.06
N LEU A 5 12.62 -1.70 -6.52
CA LEU A 5 12.01 -0.39 -6.35
C LEU A 5 11.62 0.18 -7.72
N LEU A 6 10.45 0.77 -7.79
CA LEU A 6 9.99 1.49 -8.98
C LEU A 6 10.54 2.92 -8.97
N THR A 7 10.85 3.41 -10.16
CA THR A 7 11.07 4.83 -10.44
C THR A 7 9.79 5.45 -10.99
N THR A 8 9.75 6.78 -11.08
CA THR A 8 8.60 7.50 -11.65
C THR A 8 8.36 7.18 -13.12
N GLU A 9 9.38 6.75 -13.86
CA GLU A 9 9.30 6.35 -15.28
C GLU A 9 8.48 5.05 -15.47
N GLN A 10 8.43 4.19 -14.46
CA GLN A 10 7.72 2.90 -14.50
C GLN A 10 6.28 3.00 -14.00
N LEU A 11 5.86 4.18 -13.53
CA LEU A 11 4.50 4.39 -13.00
C LEU A 11 3.38 4.11 -14.01
N PRO A 12 3.49 4.46 -15.31
CA PRO A 12 2.43 4.13 -16.26
C PRO A 12 2.12 2.64 -16.32
N GLU A 13 3.17 1.81 -16.32
CA GLU A 13 3.04 0.35 -16.35
C GLU A 13 2.46 -0.19 -15.02
N ALA A 14 2.97 0.29 -13.89
CA ALA A 14 2.52 -0.11 -12.56
C ALA A 14 1.07 0.31 -12.28
N ALA A 15 0.69 1.54 -12.62
CA ALA A 15 -0.68 2.03 -12.48
C ALA A 15 -1.65 1.28 -13.41
N GLY A 16 -1.21 0.97 -14.63
CA GLY A 16 -1.98 0.14 -15.57
C GLY A 16 -2.25 -1.26 -15.00
N LEU A 17 -1.23 -1.90 -14.43
CA LEU A 17 -1.39 -3.19 -13.74
C LEU A 17 -2.37 -3.09 -12.57
N ALA A 18 -2.20 -2.09 -11.69
CA ALA A 18 -3.08 -1.90 -10.52
C ALA A 18 -4.54 -1.77 -10.95
N ARG A 19 -4.81 -0.92 -11.95
CA ARG A 19 -6.15 -0.71 -12.51
C ARG A 19 -6.74 -1.99 -13.10
N GLY A 20 -5.98 -2.71 -13.94
CA GLY A 20 -6.44 -3.96 -14.53
C GLY A 20 -6.78 -5.01 -13.49
N VAL A 21 -5.96 -5.15 -12.44
CA VAL A 21 -6.24 -6.08 -11.33
C VAL A 21 -7.45 -5.63 -10.51
N PHE A 22 -7.58 -4.35 -10.23
CA PHE A 22 -8.72 -3.80 -9.51
C PHE A 22 -10.02 -4.07 -10.27
N ASP A 23 -10.07 -3.74 -11.56
CA ASP A 23 -11.26 -3.91 -12.39
C ASP A 23 -11.67 -5.39 -12.50
N TYR A 24 -10.70 -6.26 -12.71
CA TYR A 24 -10.95 -7.68 -12.89
C TYR A 24 -11.29 -8.42 -11.59
N CYS A 25 -10.54 -8.14 -10.50
CA CYS A 25 -10.63 -8.93 -9.27
C CYS A 25 -11.49 -8.30 -8.18
N LEU A 26 -11.59 -6.96 -8.11
CA LEU A 26 -12.05 -6.28 -6.90
C LEU A 26 -13.28 -5.42 -7.12
N ARG A 27 -13.41 -4.74 -8.26
CA ARG A 27 -14.48 -3.75 -8.51
C ARG A 27 -15.87 -4.26 -8.13
N ASN A 28 -16.22 -5.46 -8.55
CA ASN A 28 -17.52 -6.07 -8.28
C ASN A 28 -17.71 -6.53 -6.82
N SER A 29 -16.66 -6.55 -6.03
CA SER A 29 -16.68 -6.92 -4.61
C SER A 29 -16.75 -5.72 -3.67
N ILE A 30 -16.70 -4.50 -4.22
CA ILE A 30 -16.74 -3.26 -3.46
C ILE A 30 -18.09 -2.60 -3.69
N ASN A 31 -18.93 -2.63 -2.65
CA ASN A 31 -20.30 -2.06 -2.71
C ASN A 31 -20.33 -0.54 -2.47
N ASN A 32 -19.27 0.02 -1.89
CA ASN A 32 -19.19 1.44 -1.57
C ASN A 32 -18.59 2.23 -2.76
N PRO A 33 -19.38 3.06 -3.48
CA PRO A 33 -18.89 3.83 -4.62
C PRO A 33 -17.74 4.79 -4.26
N LYS A 34 -17.71 5.31 -3.03
CA LYS A 34 -16.62 6.19 -2.56
C LYS A 34 -15.29 5.47 -2.51
N MET A 35 -15.28 4.16 -2.22
CA MET A 35 -14.06 3.36 -2.23
C MET A 35 -13.54 3.13 -3.65
N VAL A 36 -14.44 2.95 -4.62
CA VAL A 36 -14.06 2.86 -6.04
C VAL A 36 -13.47 4.18 -6.51
N GLN A 37 -14.12 5.30 -6.21
CA GLN A 37 -13.63 6.64 -6.54
C GLN A 37 -12.28 6.93 -5.88
N ALA A 38 -12.11 6.56 -4.62
CA ALA A 38 -10.83 6.70 -3.91
C ALA A 38 -9.73 5.88 -4.61
N PHE A 39 -10.00 4.64 -5.01
CA PHE A 39 -9.03 3.86 -5.78
C PHE A 39 -8.66 4.56 -7.08
N GLU A 40 -9.62 5.03 -7.86
CA GLU A 40 -9.37 5.71 -9.13
C GLU A 40 -8.49 6.97 -8.96
N GLN A 41 -8.75 7.75 -7.91
CA GLN A 41 -7.98 8.94 -7.58
C GLN A 41 -6.55 8.60 -7.13
N TYR A 42 -6.41 7.69 -6.17
CA TYR A 42 -5.12 7.40 -5.51
C TYR A 42 -4.23 6.43 -6.30
N SER A 43 -4.78 5.71 -7.29
CA SER A 43 -4.00 4.89 -8.21
C SER A 43 -3.62 5.60 -9.51
N HIS A 44 -4.03 6.87 -9.69
CA HIS A 44 -3.67 7.65 -10.86
C HIS A 44 -2.17 7.94 -10.89
N GLN A 45 -1.55 7.79 -12.06
CA GLN A 45 -0.09 7.93 -12.19
C GLN A 45 0.46 9.27 -11.71
N ASP A 46 -0.26 10.38 -11.94
CA ASP A 46 0.19 11.71 -11.53
C ASP A 46 0.16 11.87 -10.00
N TYR A 47 -0.86 11.29 -9.34
CA TYR A 47 -0.92 11.25 -7.89
C TYR A 47 0.23 10.41 -7.33
N LEU A 48 0.46 9.20 -7.86
CA LEU A 48 1.55 8.32 -7.43
C LEU A 48 2.91 8.98 -7.66
N LYS A 49 3.10 9.64 -8.80
CA LYS A 49 4.31 10.39 -9.12
C LYS A 49 4.58 11.48 -8.07
N HIS A 50 3.59 12.32 -7.80
CA HIS A 50 3.69 13.36 -6.79
C HIS A 50 4.06 12.79 -5.41
N MET A 51 3.37 11.72 -4.97
CA MET A 51 3.63 11.09 -3.67
C MET A 51 5.04 10.48 -3.57
N MET A 52 5.58 9.97 -4.69
CA MET A 52 6.96 9.46 -4.72
C MET A 52 8.00 10.58 -4.73
N GLU A 53 7.78 11.65 -5.49
CA GLU A 53 8.65 12.82 -5.58
C GLU A 53 8.77 13.55 -4.23
N GLU A 54 7.66 13.64 -3.50
CA GLU A 54 7.60 14.21 -2.14
C GLU A 54 8.09 13.23 -1.05
N ASN A 55 8.54 12.02 -1.43
CA ASN A 55 8.96 10.97 -0.51
C ASN A 55 7.90 10.50 0.51
N TYR A 56 6.61 10.57 0.16
CA TYR A 56 5.53 10.00 0.96
C TYR A 56 5.26 8.53 0.64
N LEU A 57 5.67 8.07 -0.55
CA LEU A 57 5.35 6.75 -1.05
C LEU A 57 6.59 6.07 -1.63
N VAL A 58 6.74 4.79 -1.33
CA VAL A 58 7.73 3.90 -1.95
C VAL A 58 6.98 2.77 -2.64
N MET A 59 7.40 2.41 -3.84
CA MET A 59 6.73 1.41 -4.65
C MET A 59 7.71 0.34 -5.14
N TRP A 60 7.18 -0.88 -5.28
CA TRP A 60 7.92 -2.05 -5.81
C TRP A 60 7.19 -2.67 -6.98
N GLY A 61 7.96 -3.11 -7.97
CA GLY A 61 7.51 -3.94 -9.07
C GLY A 61 8.08 -5.36 -8.98
N ALA A 62 7.25 -6.35 -9.21
CA ALA A 62 7.67 -7.74 -9.44
C ALA A 62 7.66 -8.01 -10.94
N TYR A 63 8.80 -8.42 -11.47
CA TYR A 63 9.02 -8.62 -12.91
C TYR A 63 9.26 -10.09 -13.24
N GLU A 64 8.65 -10.55 -14.32
CA GLU A 64 8.92 -11.84 -14.93
C GLU A 64 9.16 -11.65 -16.43
N GLN A 65 10.35 -12.07 -16.92
CA GLN A 65 10.75 -11.85 -18.30
C GLN A 65 10.65 -10.38 -18.78
N GLY A 66 11.00 -9.44 -17.90
CA GLY A 66 10.97 -8.01 -18.20
C GLY A 66 9.60 -7.33 -18.10
N THR A 67 8.52 -8.08 -17.88
CA THR A 67 7.16 -7.56 -17.74
C THR A 67 6.77 -7.43 -16.27
N ILE A 68 6.11 -6.35 -15.88
CA ILE A 68 5.58 -6.18 -14.54
C ILE A 68 4.37 -7.10 -14.33
N VAL A 69 4.46 -7.99 -13.36
CA VAL A 69 3.42 -8.99 -13.04
C VAL A 69 2.82 -8.80 -11.65
N GLY A 70 3.38 -7.89 -10.88
CA GLY A 70 2.87 -7.49 -9.58
C GLY A 70 3.45 -6.17 -9.15
N MET A 71 2.74 -5.44 -8.30
CA MET A 71 3.20 -4.19 -7.74
C MET A 71 2.71 -4.03 -6.30
N SER A 72 3.44 -3.24 -5.53
CA SER A 72 3.03 -2.82 -4.19
C SER A 72 3.48 -1.40 -3.89
N ALA A 73 2.80 -0.75 -2.95
CA ALA A 73 3.11 0.58 -2.48
C ALA A 73 2.96 0.66 -0.97
N MET A 74 3.84 1.40 -0.32
CA MET A 74 3.84 1.64 1.12
C MET A 74 4.19 3.10 1.38
N GLN A 75 3.43 3.74 2.25
CA GLN A 75 3.76 5.06 2.78
C GLN A 75 4.99 4.99 3.68
N THR A 76 5.71 6.08 3.81
CA THR A 76 6.97 6.13 4.57
C THR A 76 6.80 5.88 6.07
N GLU A 77 5.59 6.10 6.60
CA GLU A 77 5.19 5.72 7.96
C GLU A 77 4.83 4.23 8.12
N GLY A 78 4.92 3.44 7.05
CA GLY A 78 4.74 1.98 7.10
C GLY A 78 3.31 1.50 6.80
N HIS A 79 2.44 2.37 6.28
CA HIS A 79 1.11 1.92 5.84
C HIS A 79 1.16 1.38 4.41
N ILE A 80 0.80 0.11 4.23
CA ILE A 80 0.72 -0.55 2.93
C ILE A 80 -0.59 -0.13 2.26
N THR A 81 -0.48 0.59 1.15
CA THR A 81 -1.63 1.15 0.42
C THR A 81 -2.05 0.29 -0.77
N MET A 82 -1.10 -0.41 -1.39
CA MET A 82 -1.35 -1.22 -2.59
C MET A 82 -0.59 -2.53 -2.55
N LEU A 83 -1.24 -3.59 -3.00
CA LEU A 83 -0.63 -4.91 -3.25
C LEU A 83 -1.43 -5.64 -4.31
N TYR A 84 -0.96 -5.59 -5.54
CA TYR A 84 -1.63 -6.15 -6.71
C TYR A 84 -0.73 -7.15 -7.43
N VAL A 85 -1.32 -8.27 -7.86
CA VAL A 85 -0.65 -9.28 -8.67
C VAL A 85 -1.58 -9.65 -9.82
N HIS A 86 -1.04 -9.61 -11.04
CA HIS A 86 -1.78 -9.97 -12.25
C HIS A 86 -2.43 -11.35 -12.11
N PRO A 87 -3.70 -11.54 -12.47
CA PRO A 87 -4.45 -12.78 -12.22
C PRO A 87 -3.74 -14.05 -12.68
N MET A 88 -3.12 -14.03 -13.87
CA MET A 88 -2.37 -15.17 -14.41
C MET A 88 -1.12 -15.55 -13.61
N TYR A 89 -0.63 -14.67 -12.76
CA TYR A 89 0.58 -14.85 -11.95
C TYR A 89 0.28 -15.00 -10.46
N GLN A 90 -0.99 -14.96 -10.07
CA GLN A 90 -1.40 -15.21 -8.69
C GLN A 90 -1.07 -16.64 -8.24
N ARG A 91 -1.05 -16.87 -6.93
CA ARG A 91 -0.73 -18.16 -6.28
C ARG A 91 0.71 -18.69 -6.50
N ARG A 92 1.58 -17.88 -7.11
CA ARG A 92 3.02 -18.20 -7.32
C ARG A 92 3.93 -17.55 -6.25
N GLY A 93 3.36 -17.02 -5.17
CA GLY A 93 4.12 -16.41 -4.07
C GLY A 93 4.54 -14.95 -4.28
N ILE A 94 4.21 -14.32 -5.41
CA ILE A 94 4.60 -12.94 -5.75
C ILE A 94 4.15 -11.94 -4.69
N GLY A 95 2.87 -11.96 -4.33
CA GLY A 95 2.34 -11.05 -3.32
C GLY A 95 2.97 -11.25 -1.93
N LYS A 96 3.38 -12.49 -1.58
CA LYS A 96 4.13 -12.76 -0.36
C LYS A 96 5.49 -12.08 -0.39
N LYS A 97 6.23 -12.22 -1.50
CA LYS A 97 7.57 -11.62 -1.64
C LYS A 97 7.52 -10.09 -1.65
N LEU A 98 6.55 -9.48 -2.36
CA LEU A 98 6.34 -8.03 -2.32
C LEU A 98 6.07 -7.54 -0.89
N LEU A 99 5.25 -8.27 -0.14
CA LEU A 99 4.93 -7.95 1.25
C LEU A 99 6.16 -8.07 2.16
N GLU A 100 7.00 -9.08 1.94
CA GLU A 100 8.26 -9.26 2.67
C GLU A 100 9.24 -8.11 2.38
N GLU A 101 9.37 -7.70 1.12
CA GLU A 101 10.24 -6.56 0.74
C GLU A 101 9.79 -5.26 1.39
N MET A 102 8.49 -4.95 1.41
CA MET A 102 7.98 -3.77 2.12
C MET A 102 8.31 -3.81 3.62
N ARG A 103 8.13 -4.96 4.27
CA ARG A 103 8.42 -5.11 5.71
C ARG A 103 9.90 -4.99 6.04
N LYS A 104 10.78 -5.51 5.17
CA LYS A 104 12.24 -5.35 5.28
C LYS A 104 12.63 -3.89 5.12
N TYR A 105 12.12 -3.25 4.09
CA TYR A 105 12.38 -1.84 3.80
C TYR A 105 11.92 -0.93 4.93
N ALA A 106 10.71 -1.16 5.47
CA ALA A 106 10.19 -0.44 6.63
C ALA A 106 11.15 -0.50 7.82
N LYS A 107 11.75 -1.66 8.09
CA LYS A 107 12.71 -1.83 9.17
C LYS A 107 14.06 -1.20 8.86
N SER A 108 14.64 -1.53 7.71
CA SER A 108 16.03 -1.17 7.38
C SER A 108 16.20 0.30 7.00
N VAL A 109 15.23 0.90 6.31
CA VAL A 109 15.32 2.28 5.81
C VAL A 109 14.65 3.27 6.75
N TYR A 110 13.46 2.95 7.25
CA TYR A 110 12.68 3.85 8.11
C TYR A 110 12.78 3.52 9.60
N ASN A 111 13.46 2.44 9.97
CA ASN A 111 13.58 1.95 11.36
C ASN A 111 12.22 1.73 12.06
N LEU A 112 11.20 1.38 11.30
CA LEU A 112 9.89 1.09 11.85
C LEU A 112 9.87 -0.28 12.52
N SER A 113 9.06 -0.41 13.57
CA SER A 113 8.85 -1.68 14.26
C SER A 113 7.67 -2.46 13.71
N ILE A 114 6.69 -1.76 13.14
CA ILE A 114 5.47 -2.35 12.60
C ILE A 114 5.13 -1.76 11.25
N VAL A 115 4.40 -2.51 10.45
CA VAL A 115 3.70 -2.05 9.25
C VAL A 115 2.21 -2.31 9.40
N THR A 116 1.40 -1.48 8.76
CA THR A 116 -0.06 -1.57 8.82
C THR A 116 -0.66 -1.74 7.43
N VAL A 117 -1.88 -2.25 7.35
CA VAL A 117 -2.65 -2.36 6.11
C VAL A 117 -4.14 -2.32 6.41
N ASN A 118 -4.93 -1.75 5.52
CA ASN A 118 -6.37 -1.94 5.49
C ASN A 118 -6.70 -3.07 4.50
N ALA A 119 -7.01 -4.26 5.04
CA ALA A 119 -7.38 -5.42 4.25
C ALA A 119 -8.75 -5.17 3.61
N MET A 120 -8.75 -4.78 2.35
CA MET A 120 -9.93 -4.43 1.56
C MET A 120 -9.91 -5.16 0.21
N PRO A 121 -11.02 -5.79 -0.18
CA PRO A 121 -12.26 -6.07 0.59
C PRO A 121 -12.01 -6.94 1.83
N VAL A 122 -12.94 -6.95 2.78
CA VAL A 122 -12.82 -7.65 4.08
C VAL A 122 -12.33 -9.11 3.95
N TRP A 123 -12.73 -9.84 2.91
CA TRP A 123 -12.29 -11.22 2.68
C TRP A 123 -10.77 -11.37 2.47
N THR A 124 -10.07 -10.28 2.12
CA THR A 124 -8.59 -10.29 1.99
C THR A 124 -7.88 -10.37 3.35
N GLU A 125 -8.59 -10.19 4.46
CA GLU A 125 -8.05 -10.37 5.81
C GLU A 125 -7.32 -11.71 5.97
N ASN A 126 -7.92 -12.80 5.48
CA ASN A 126 -7.31 -14.12 5.56
C ASN A 126 -5.97 -14.22 4.82
N TYR A 127 -5.76 -13.43 3.77
CA TYR A 127 -4.49 -13.35 3.08
C TYR A 127 -3.41 -12.77 3.98
N PHE A 128 -3.70 -11.67 4.67
CA PHE A 128 -2.77 -10.99 5.56
C PHE A 128 -2.55 -11.77 6.87
N ALA A 129 -3.60 -12.35 7.45
CA ALA A 129 -3.50 -13.18 8.66
C ALA A 129 -2.52 -14.35 8.50
N ARG A 130 -2.57 -15.05 7.37
CA ARG A 130 -1.60 -16.11 7.03
C ARG A 130 -0.16 -15.61 6.88
N ARG A 131 0.07 -14.28 6.86
CA ARG A 131 1.37 -13.61 6.75
C ARG A 131 1.76 -12.87 8.01
N LYS A 132 1.19 -13.31 9.15
CA LYS A 132 1.46 -12.79 10.49
C LYS A 132 1.00 -11.35 10.71
N PHE A 133 -0.03 -10.90 9.98
CA PHE A 133 -0.76 -9.70 10.34
C PHE A 133 -1.87 -10.07 11.35
N SER A 134 -2.05 -9.24 12.36
CA SER A 134 -3.12 -9.31 13.34
C SER A 134 -4.04 -8.10 13.20
N ARG A 135 -5.31 -8.26 13.57
CA ARG A 135 -6.24 -7.14 13.63
C ARG A 135 -5.74 -6.09 14.62
N MET A 136 -5.92 -4.83 14.24
CA MET A 136 -5.72 -3.71 15.16
C MET A 136 -6.96 -3.53 16.03
N ASN A 137 -6.75 -3.05 17.25
CA ASN A 137 -7.86 -2.70 18.15
C ASN A 137 -8.32 -1.26 17.84
N VAL A 138 -9.04 -1.11 16.73
CA VAL A 138 -9.61 0.15 16.26
C VAL A 138 -11.10 -0.03 16.02
N MET A 139 -11.83 1.08 15.82
CA MET A 139 -13.26 1.01 15.52
C MET A 139 -13.51 0.15 14.27
N PRO A 140 -14.49 -0.77 14.33
CA PRO A 140 -14.84 -1.61 13.18
C PRO A 140 -15.25 -0.78 11.96
N ASN A 141 -14.85 -1.24 10.79
CA ASN A 141 -15.27 -0.68 9.51
C ASN A 141 -15.84 -1.82 8.64
N ASN A 142 -16.91 -1.54 7.91
CA ASN A 142 -17.59 -2.53 7.08
C ASN A 142 -16.86 -2.79 5.73
N ASP A 143 -16.04 -1.85 5.28
CA ASP A 143 -15.36 -1.91 3.99
C ASP A 143 -13.99 -2.58 4.07
N PHE A 144 -13.33 -2.52 5.24
CA PHE A 144 -11.99 -3.08 5.44
C PHE A 144 -11.71 -3.50 6.88
N VAL A 145 -10.66 -4.31 7.06
CA VAL A 145 -10.12 -4.68 8.38
C VAL A 145 -8.73 -4.09 8.53
N SER A 146 -8.54 -3.22 9.53
CA SER A 146 -7.22 -2.67 9.84
C SER A 146 -6.35 -3.73 10.51
N MET A 147 -5.17 -3.97 9.96
CA MET A 147 -4.24 -5.01 10.41
C MET A 147 -2.82 -4.47 10.53
N GLN A 148 -2.03 -5.10 11.38
CA GLN A 148 -0.62 -4.77 11.59
C GLN A 148 0.25 -6.02 11.65
N ALA A 149 1.53 -5.87 11.30
CA ALA A 149 2.57 -6.90 11.47
C ALA A 149 3.90 -6.27 11.86
N VAL A 150 4.76 -7.06 12.49
CA VAL A 150 6.14 -6.65 12.80
C VAL A 150 6.92 -6.47 11.50
N ALA A 151 7.71 -5.40 11.40
CA ALA A 151 8.69 -5.21 10.33
C ALA A 151 9.80 -6.27 10.44
N ILE A 152 10.45 -6.60 9.32
CA ILE A 152 11.44 -7.68 9.25
C ILE A 152 12.83 -7.08 9.29
N ASP A 153 13.65 -7.53 10.24
CA ASP A 153 15.05 -7.12 10.37
C ASP A 153 15.92 -7.91 9.39
N GLU A 154 16.33 -7.26 8.29
CA GLU A 154 17.33 -7.78 7.37
C GLU A 154 18.26 -6.65 6.90
N VAL A 155 19.56 -6.88 6.94
CA VAL A 155 20.64 -5.88 6.80
C VAL A 155 20.96 -5.53 5.34
N THR A 156 20.04 -5.48 4.40
CA THR A 156 20.36 -5.43 2.97
C THR A 156 20.01 -4.16 2.22
N TYR A 157 19.46 -3.13 2.86
CA TYR A 157 19.13 -1.89 2.16
C TYR A 157 20.06 -0.74 2.55
N GLU A 158 20.67 -0.08 1.56
CA GLU A 158 21.33 1.21 1.78
C GLU A 158 20.29 2.25 2.24
N LYS A 159 20.56 2.88 3.39
CA LYS A 159 19.68 3.95 3.90
C LYS A 159 19.66 5.11 2.92
N LYS A 160 18.52 5.33 2.27
CA LYS A 160 18.31 6.57 1.52
C LYS A 160 18.17 7.72 2.53
N PRO A 161 19.00 8.78 2.44
CA PRO A 161 18.87 9.89 3.36
C PRO A 161 17.49 10.53 3.20
N LEU A 162 16.75 10.64 4.31
CA LEU A 162 15.51 11.41 4.37
C LEU A 162 15.83 12.87 4.00
N SER A 163 15.17 13.43 3.01
CA SER A 163 15.26 14.85 2.74
C SER A 163 14.71 15.62 3.93
N THR A 164 15.31 16.77 4.24
CA THR A 164 14.93 17.60 5.41
C THR A 164 13.45 18.02 5.39
N GLY A 165 12.78 17.99 4.23
CA GLY A 165 11.34 18.20 4.07
C GLY A 165 10.48 17.06 4.60
N ALA A 166 10.96 15.80 4.56
CA ALA A 166 10.21 14.65 5.02
C ALA A 166 9.99 14.62 6.54
N VAL A 167 10.88 15.21 7.31
CA VAL A 167 10.79 15.24 8.79
C VAL A 167 9.67 16.16 9.27
N LEU A 168 9.41 17.26 8.57
CA LEU A 168 8.29 18.17 8.90
C LEU A 168 6.93 17.63 8.45
N SER A 169 6.89 16.84 7.37
CA SER A 169 5.64 16.32 6.82
C SER A 169 5.09 15.09 7.57
N VAL A 170 5.95 14.32 8.26
CA VAL A 170 5.50 13.20 9.12
C VAL A 170 4.59 13.70 10.25
N VAL A 171 4.79 14.92 10.74
CA VAL A 171 3.92 15.53 11.79
C VAL A 171 2.60 16.03 11.20
N PHE A 172 2.58 16.50 9.95
CA PHE A 172 1.37 17.05 9.30
C PHE A 172 0.60 16.03 8.45
N GLY A 173 1.27 15.06 7.84
CA GLY A 173 0.63 14.04 6.98
C GLY A 173 -0.23 13.06 7.79
N SER A 174 0.22 12.63 8.97
CA SER A 174 -0.57 11.76 9.85
C SER A 174 -1.83 12.47 10.39
N LEU A 175 -1.74 13.79 10.63
CA LEU A 175 -2.92 14.59 11.01
C LEU A 175 -3.93 14.71 9.86
N PHE A 176 -3.48 14.82 8.61
CA PHE A 176 -4.37 14.99 7.45
C PHE A 176 -5.15 13.70 7.13
N PHE A 177 -4.53 12.52 7.27
CA PHE A 177 -5.23 11.24 7.09
C PHE A 177 -6.14 10.89 8.28
N CYS A 178 -5.75 11.23 9.51
CA CYS A 178 -6.68 11.16 10.65
C CYS A 178 -7.85 12.12 10.50
N ILE A 179 -7.63 13.33 9.96
CA ILE A 179 -8.70 14.31 9.71
C ILE A 179 -9.62 13.84 8.58
N LEU A 180 -9.09 13.21 7.51
CA LEU A 180 -9.93 12.67 6.45
C LEU A 180 -10.80 11.49 6.94
N ALA A 181 -10.27 10.62 7.78
CA ALA A 181 -11.04 9.55 8.43
C ALA A 181 -12.09 10.10 9.41
N VAL A 182 -11.77 11.17 10.16
CA VAL A 182 -12.69 11.84 11.07
C VAL A 182 -13.73 12.66 10.32
N VAL A 183 -13.39 13.32 9.21
CA VAL A 183 -14.36 14.08 8.39
C VAL A 183 -15.32 13.13 7.67
N ILE A 184 -14.88 11.96 7.22
CA ILE A 184 -15.78 10.94 6.66
C ILE A 184 -16.69 10.38 7.76
N GLY A 185 -16.20 10.22 8.99
CA GLY A 185 -17.00 9.79 10.14
C GLY A 185 -18.00 10.85 10.62
N LEU A 186 -17.65 12.15 10.59
CA LEU A 186 -18.53 13.24 11.01
C LEU A 186 -19.63 13.57 9.99
N VAL A 187 -19.40 13.38 8.70
CA VAL A 187 -20.44 13.54 7.65
C VAL A 187 -21.50 12.44 7.74
N GLN A 188 -21.21 11.29 8.34
CA GLN A 188 -22.22 10.24 8.61
C GLN A 188 -23.03 10.46 9.88
N LEU A 189 -22.65 11.43 10.75
CA LEU A 189 -23.37 11.74 11.99
C LEU A 189 -24.34 12.93 11.85
N ILE A 190 -24.31 13.64 10.72
CA ILE A 190 -25.11 14.86 10.46
C ILE A 190 -26.07 14.70 9.25
N GLY A 191 -26.14 13.47 8.67
CA GLY A 191 -27.04 13.18 7.56
C GLY A 191 -28.15 12.18 7.92
#